data_97a89cb02d63a2fc55066e94817ad627
#
_entry.id   97a89cb02d63a2fc55066e94817ad627
#
_cell.length_a   1.000
_cell.length_b   1.000
_cell.length_c   1.000
_cell.angle_alpha   90.00
_cell.angle_beta   90.00
_cell.angle_gamma   90.00
#
_symmetry.space_group_name_H-M   'P 1'
#
loop_
_entity.id
_entity.type
_entity.pdbx_description
1 polymer ?
#
loop_
_entity_poly.entity_id
_entity_poly.type
_entity_poly.pdbx_seq_one_letter_code
_entity_poly.pdbx_strand_id
1 'polypeptide(L)'
;VTRALRAFLLFCTAFLGACSSDDSVIANSALADTRDADAPEYLSFATQDEANTTEIFSKASPAVVFVTNKALRRGLFSLNVEEIPRGSGTGFVWNKAGLIVTNFHVIAGAQRLTVTLQDRSEHDAEVIGVAPEKDLAVLRIENPPDDLQTLPLGDSSELQVGRKVLAIGNPFGLDTTLTTGVVSALGREIKAPSNRTIRGVIQTDAAINPGNSGGPLLNSLGQLIGVNTAIYSPSGASAGIGFAIPVNTVAEV
;
A
#
# COMPACT_ATOMS: atom_id res chain seq x y z
N VAL A 1 25.64 26.39 -55.13
CA VAL A 1 24.99 26.88 -56.34
C VAL A 1 23.69 27.54 -55.93
N THR A 2 23.76 28.83 -55.70
CA THR A 2 23.28 30.01 -56.38
C THR A 2 21.77 30.35 -56.25
N ARG A 3 21.57 31.55 -55.59
CA ARG A 3 20.74 32.72 -56.03
C ARG A 3 19.20 32.52 -55.99
N ALA A 4 18.38 33.49 -55.63
CA ALA A 4 18.40 34.95 -55.40
C ALA A 4 17.09 35.30 -54.69
N LEU A 5 17.06 36.14 -53.67
CA LEU A 5 16.93 37.60 -53.60
C LEU A 5 15.90 38.21 -54.59
N ARG A 6 14.80 38.71 -54.05
CA ARG A 6 14.24 40.03 -54.41
C ARG A 6 13.13 40.45 -53.45
N ALA A 7 13.40 41.52 -52.84
CA ALA A 7 12.57 42.48 -52.14
C ALA A 7 11.46 43.06 -53.03
N PHE A 8 10.35 43.46 -52.39
CA PHE A 8 9.55 44.59 -52.86
C PHE A 8 9.03 45.40 -51.65
N LEU A 9 9.36 46.64 -51.76
CA LEU A 9 9.12 47.70 -50.77
C LEU A 9 7.83 48.45 -51.11
N LEU A 10 7.26 49.10 -50.09
CA LEU A 10 6.37 50.29 -50.07
C LEU A 10 4.92 50.15 -50.57
N PHE A 11 3.98 50.43 -49.66
CA PHE A 11 3.30 51.74 -49.68
C PHE A 11 2.62 52.01 -48.31
N CYS A 12 3.00 53.18 -47.78
CA CYS A 12 2.38 53.84 -46.65
C CYS A 12 1.06 54.48 -47.07
N THR A 13 0.02 54.36 -46.22
CA THR A 13 -0.94 55.46 -46.02
C THR A 13 -1.46 55.42 -44.61
N ALA A 14 -1.22 56.49 -43.91
CA ALA A 14 -1.75 56.82 -42.60
C ALA A 14 -3.25 57.12 -42.69
N PHE A 15 -3.99 56.59 -41.71
CA PHE A 15 -5.28 57.17 -41.30
C PHE A 15 -5.32 57.28 -39.77
N LEU A 16 -5.21 58.52 -39.32
CA LEU A 16 -5.51 58.91 -37.94
C LEU A 16 -7.03 58.84 -37.74
N GLY A 17 -7.46 58.16 -36.76
CA GLY A 17 -8.83 58.16 -36.26
C GLY A 17 -8.86 57.77 -34.80
N ALA A 18 -9.20 58.74 -33.98
CA ALA A 18 -9.16 58.75 -32.52
C ALA A 18 -10.30 57.97 -31.87
N CYS A 19 -10.10 57.70 -30.56
CA CYS A 19 -11.07 57.37 -29.51
C CYS A 19 -11.71 55.98 -29.63
N SER A 20 -11.70 55.18 -28.61
CA SER A 20 -11.98 55.38 -27.21
C SER A 20 -11.55 54.15 -26.41
N SER A 21 -10.97 54.39 -25.28
CA SER A 21 -10.88 53.47 -24.15
C SER A 21 -12.25 52.84 -23.80
N ASP A 22 -12.25 51.53 -23.64
CA ASP A 22 -13.12 50.71 -22.80
C ASP A 22 -13.53 49.43 -23.53
N ASP A 23 -12.61 48.47 -23.60
CA ASP A 23 -13.00 47.09 -23.90
C ASP A 23 -11.91 46.07 -23.43
N SER A 24 -11.43 46.25 -22.21
CA SER A 24 -10.47 45.28 -21.63
C SER A 24 -10.94 44.64 -20.32
N VAL A 25 -12.22 44.75 -19.99
CA VAL A 25 -12.75 44.19 -18.72
C VAL A 25 -13.79 43.06 -18.90
N ILE A 26 -14.16 42.70 -20.12
CA ILE A 26 -15.23 41.70 -20.36
C ILE A 26 -14.71 40.30 -20.73
N ALA A 27 -13.38 40.15 -20.92
CA ALA A 27 -12.83 38.83 -21.32
C ALA A 27 -12.48 37.89 -20.17
N ASN A 28 -12.58 38.30 -18.88
CA ASN A 28 -12.19 37.44 -17.77
C ASN A 28 -13.33 36.97 -16.86
N SER A 29 -14.58 37.35 -17.15
CA SER A 29 -15.72 36.87 -16.35
C SER A 29 -16.53 35.74 -17.05
N ALA A 30 -16.26 35.44 -18.31
CA ALA A 30 -16.97 34.42 -19.06
C ALA A 30 -16.33 33.03 -19.04
N LEU A 31 -15.14 32.86 -18.41
CA LEU A 31 -14.48 31.56 -18.24
C LEU A 31 -14.57 31.00 -16.83
N ALA A 32 -15.28 31.69 -15.93
CA ALA A 32 -15.37 31.29 -14.53
C ALA A 32 -16.66 30.57 -14.14
N ASP A 33 -17.62 30.38 -15.05
CA ASP A 33 -18.93 29.85 -14.66
C ASP A 33 -19.56 28.90 -15.70
N THR A 34 -18.74 28.07 -16.33
CA THR A 34 -19.23 26.83 -16.96
C THR A 34 -18.75 25.65 -16.15
N ARG A 35 -18.92 25.66 -14.84
CA ARG A 35 -19.14 24.40 -14.14
C ARG A 35 -20.53 23.97 -14.54
N ASP A 36 -20.57 22.94 -15.36
CA ASP A 36 -21.78 22.28 -15.78
C ASP A 36 -22.70 22.12 -14.57
N ALA A 37 -23.76 22.95 -14.50
CA ALA A 37 -24.81 22.79 -13.49
C ALA A 37 -25.54 21.45 -13.63
N ASP A 38 -25.25 20.70 -14.70
CA ASP A 38 -25.76 19.37 -15.02
C ASP A 38 -24.69 18.27 -14.83
N ALA A 39 -23.52 18.57 -14.26
CA ALA A 39 -22.57 17.50 -13.92
C ALA A 39 -23.26 16.55 -12.92
N PRO A 40 -23.32 15.24 -13.20
CA PRO A 40 -23.96 14.29 -12.30
C PRO A 40 -23.38 14.42 -10.89
N GLU A 41 -24.22 14.41 -9.88
CA GLU A 41 -23.85 14.57 -8.46
C GLU A 41 -22.73 13.62 -8.04
N TYR A 42 -22.61 12.43 -8.68
CA TYR A 42 -21.53 11.48 -8.43
C TYR A 42 -20.14 11.97 -8.84
N LEU A 43 -20.03 13.00 -9.69
CA LEU A 43 -18.74 13.60 -10.03
C LEU A 43 -18.28 14.66 -9.02
N SER A 44 -19.17 15.13 -8.18
CA SER A 44 -18.86 16.11 -7.14
C SER A 44 -18.55 15.49 -5.77
N PHE A 45 -18.94 14.22 -5.55
CA PHE A 45 -18.76 13.50 -4.29
C PHE A 45 -18.31 12.07 -4.55
N ALA A 46 -17.48 11.53 -3.64
CA ALA A 46 -17.15 10.12 -3.64
C ALA A 46 -18.43 9.28 -3.50
N THR A 47 -18.52 8.18 -4.24
CA THR A 47 -19.56 7.19 -4.03
C THR A 47 -19.48 6.63 -2.60
N GLN A 48 -20.55 6.01 -2.10
CA GLN A 48 -20.50 5.35 -0.79
C GLN A 48 -19.39 4.31 -0.70
N ASP A 49 -19.07 3.63 -1.81
CA ASP A 49 -17.99 2.66 -1.85
C ASP A 49 -16.62 3.32 -1.79
N GLU A 50 -16.41 4.43 -2.48
CA GLU A 50 -15.18 5.22 -2.38
C GLU A 50 -15.00 5.81 -0.99
N ALA A 51 -16.06 6.38 -0.41
CA ALA A 51 -16.03 6.93 0.94
C ALA A 51 -15.68 5.85 1.97
N ASN A 52 -16.31 4.67 1.88
CA ASN A 52 -15.99 3.52 2.72
C ASN A 52 -14.53 3.08 2.56
N THR A 53 -14.03 2.99 1.31
CA THR A 53 -12.66 2.58 1.01
C THR A 53 -11.64 3.55 1.61
N THR A 54 -11.84 4.86 1.38
CA THR A 54 -10.93 5.90 1.89
C THR A 54 -10.96 6.00 3.41
N GLU A 55 -12.14 5.87 4.03
CA GLU A 55 -12.28 5.87 5.49
C GLU A 55 -11.56 4.69 6.14
N ILE A 56 -11.76 3.47 5.62
CA ILE A 56 -11.08 2.26 6.13
C ILE A 56 -9.57 2.42 5.99
N PHE A 57 -9.08 2.85 4.82
CA PHE A 57 -7.66 3.04 4.58
C PHE A 57 -7.06 4.06 5.56
N SER A 58 -7.70 5.22 5.73
CA SER A 58 -7.24 6.26 6.66
C SER A 58 -7.14 5.76 8.11
N LYS A 59 -8.13 4.97 8.56
CA LYS A 59 -8.15 4.42 9.92
C LYS A 59 -7.18 3.26 10.14
N ALA A 60 -6.96 2.43 9.09
CA ALA A 60 -6.14 1.24 9.21
C ALA A 60 -4.64 1.50 8.98
N SER A 61 -4.29 2.47 8.14
CA SER A 61 -2.90 2.77 7.78
C SER A 61 -1.96 3.00 8.97
N PRO A 62 -2.38 3.69 10.07
CA PRO A 62 -1.51 3.87 11.23
C PRO A 62 -1.13 2.57 11.95
N ALA A 63 -1.89 1.50 11.78
CA ALA A 63 -1.57 0.20 12.34
C ALA A 63 -0.64 -0.64 11.44
N VAL A 64 -0.38 -0.19 10.21
CA VAL A 64 0.45 -0.93 9.24
C VAL A 64 1.89 -0.45 9.33
N VAL A 65 2.83 -1.38 9.44
CA VAL A 65 4.24 -1.11 9.68
C VAL A 65 5.12 -1.71 8.58
N PHE A 66 6.29 -1.13 8.39
CA PHE A 66 7.33 -1.69 7.53
C PHE A 66 8.28 -2.53 8.37
N VAL A 67 8.57 -3.74 7.90
CA VAL A 67 9.48 -4.68 8.56
C VAL A 67 10.74 -4.84 7.70
N THR A 68 11.88 -4.53 8.27
CA THR A 68 13.18 -4.68 7.60
C THR A 68 13.99 -5.80 8.26
N ASN A 69 14.45 -6.72 7.42
CA ASN A 69 15.36 -7.79 7.77
C ASN A 69 16.79 -7.37 7.40
N LYS A 70 17.66 -7.24 8.39
CA LYS A 70 19.05 -6.81 8.23
C LYS A 70 20.00 -7.97 8.52
N ALA A 71 21.06 -8.11 7.70
CA ALA A 71 22.19 -8.98 7.97
C ALA A 71 23.40 -8.16 8.42
N LEU A 72 24.15 -8.70 9.37
CA LEU A 72 25.40 -8.12 9.84
C LEU A 72 26.55 -8.66 9.01
N ARG A 73 27.29 -7.80 8.32
CA ARG A 73 28.48 -8.17 7.56
C ARG A 73 29.72 -7.59 8.22
N ARG A 74 30.67 -8.46 8.62
CA ARG A 74 32.02 -8.03 9.00
C ARG A 74 32.87 -7.90 7.75
N GLY A 75 33.48 -6.75 7.55
CA GLY A 75 34.53 -6.57 6.57
C GLY A 75 35.75 -7.43 6.92
N LEU A 76 36.35 -8.10 5.94
CA LEU A 76 37.50 -8.97 6.12
C LEU A 76 38.74 -8.24 6.73
N PHE A 77 38.77 -6.90 6.63
CA PHE A 77 39.86 -6.03 7.11
C PHE A 77 39.37 -4.86 7.98
N SER A 78 38.12 -4.86 8.42
CA SER A 78 37.53 -3.80 9.23
C SER A 78 36.87 -4.40 10.47
N LEU A 79 37.09 -3.72 11.61
CA LEU A 79 36.37 -4.03 12.85
C LEU A 79 34.93 -3.53 12.83
N ASN A 80 34.56 -2.78 11.79
CA ASN A 80 33.19 -2.26 11.62
C ASN A 80 32.26 -3.36 11.13
N VAL A 81 31.13 -3.47 11.79
CA VAL A 81 29.99 -4.32 11.37
C VAL A 81 29.04 -3.45 10.57
N GLU A 82 28.83 -3.79 9.31
CA GLU A 82 27.86 -3.11 8.43
C GLU A 82 26.53 -3.86 8.45
N GLU A 83 25.45 -3.13 8.62
CA GLU A 83 24.09 -3.64 8.48
C GLU A 83 23.67 -3.55 7.01
N ILE A 84 23.36 -4.68 6.41
CA ILE A 84 22.90 -4.75 5.01
C ILE A 84 21.46 -5.24 4.99
N PRO A 85 20.51 -4.45 4.44
CA PRO A 85 19.15 -4.94 4.22
C PRO A 85 19.16 -6.20 3.35
N ARG A 86 18.50 -7.26 3.80
CA ARG A 86 18.38 -8.54 3.07
C ARG A 86 16.99 -8.74 2.47
N GLY A 87 15.99 -8.13 3.09
CA GLY A 87 14.61 -8.23 2.67
C GLY A 87 13.76 -7.27 3.48
N SER A 88 12.58 -7.05 3.00
CA SER A 88 11.59 -6.23 3.67
C SER A 88 10.19 -6.74 3.35
N GLY A 89 9.24 -6.32 4.15
CA GLY A 89 7.83 -6.61 3.96
C GLY A 89 6.98 -5.71 4.85
N THR A 90 5.74 -6.04 4.94
CA THR A 90 4.78 -5.35 5.78
C THR A 90 4.50 -6.18 7.03
N GLY A 91 4.10 -5.50 8.08
CA GLY A 91 3.48 -6.06 9.27
C GLY A 91 2.34 -5.18 9.73
N PHE A 92 1.71 -5.54 10.80
CA PHE A 92 0.72 -4.68 11.44
C PHE A 92 0.71 -4.89 12.96
N VAL A 93 0.30 -3.84 13.67
CA VAL A 93 0.20 -3.85 15.12
C VAL A 93 -0.95 -4.74 15.56
N TRP A 94 -0.62 -5.80 16.29
CA TRP A 94 -1.60 -6.73 16.85
C TRP A 94 -2.24 -6.21 18.12
N ASN A 95 -1.42 -5.60 18.99
CA ASN A 95 -1.89 -5.03 20.24
C ASN A 95 -1.03 -3.84 20.70
N LYS A 96 -1.52 -3.10 21.67
CA LYS A 96 -0.84 -1.93 22.25
C LYS A 96 0.43 -2.27 23.04
N ALA A 97 0.69 -3.55 23.34
CA ALA A 97 1.92 -3.99 23.97
C ALA A 97 3.09 -4.15 22.98
N GLY A 98 2.90 -3.69 21.72
CA GLY A 98 3.94 -3.69 20.70
C GLY A 98 4.14 -5.02 19.99
N LEU A 99 3.14 -5.93 20.03
CA LEU A 99 3.18 -7.13 19.21
C LEU A 99 2.84 -6.78 17.75
N ILE A 100 3.68 -7.25 16.84
CA ILE A 100 3.55 -7.06 15.40
C ILE A 100 3.41 -8.42 14.74
N VAL A 101 2.42 -8.58 13.88
CA VAL A 101 2.26 -9.77 13.03
C VAL A 101 2.83 -9.48 11.65
N THR A 102 3.54 -10.45 11.10
CA THR A 102 4.07 -10.43 9.73
C THR A 102 4.20 -11.86 9.20
N ASN A 103 4.69 -12.04 7.97
CA ASN A 103 4.99 -13.38 7.46
C ASN A 103 6.35 -13.88 7.93
N PHE A 104 6.45 -15.21 8.09
CA PHE A 104 7.72 -15.87 8.42
C PHE A 104 8.78 -15.62 7.35
N HIS A 105 8.44 -15.69 6.06
CA HIS A 105 9.40 -15.49 4.98
C HIS A 105 10.00 -14.07 4.97
N VAL A 106 9.30 -13.05 5.49
CA VAL A 106 9.80 -11.67 5.60
C VAL A 106 10.99 -11.61 6.55
N ILE A 107 10.93 -12.37 7.65
CA ILE A 107 11.95 -12.34 8.70
C ILE A 107 12.98 -13.47 8.61
N ALA A 108 12.80 -14.40 7.67
CA ALA A 108 13.65 -15.58 7.57
C ALA A 108 15.12 -15.21 7.38
N GLY A 109 15.99 -15.76 8.25
CA GLY A 109 17.43 -15.51 8.21
C GLY A 109 17.86 -14.11 8.67
N ALA A 110 16.98 -13.35 9.33
CA ALA A 110 17.32 -12.07 9.92
C ALA A 110 18.34 -12.23 11.05
N GLN A 111 19.34 -11.35 11.10
CA GLN A 111 20.23 -11.18 12.24
C GLN A 111 19.79 -10.00 13.12
N ARG A 112 19.15 -9.01 12.52
CA ARG A 112 18.48 -7.90 13.18
C ARG A 112 17.19 -7.57 12.46
N LEU A 113 16.15 -7.25 13.21
CA LEU A 113 14.86 -6.82 12.72
C LEU A 113 14.59 -5.40 13.18
N THR A 114 14.09 -4.58 12.26
CA THR A 114 13.65 -3.22 12.54
C THR A 114 12.21 -3.07 12.05
N VAL A 115 11.38 -2.46 12.86
CA VAL A 115 9.99 -2.09 12.50
C VAL A 115 9.93 -0.57 12.41
N THR A 116 9.48 -0.07 11.26
CA THR A 116 9.24 1.36 11.05
C THR A 116 7.75 1.62 11.11
N LEU A 117 7.32 2.50 12.00
CA LEU A 117 5.93 2.92 12.17
C LEU A 117 5.55 3.97 11.12
N GLN A 118 4.27 4.37 11.10
CA GLN A 118 3.77 5.36 10.14
C GLN A 118 4.41 6.75 10.33
N ASP A 119 4.74 7.13 11.55
CA ASP A 119 5.46 8.38 11.87
C ASP A 119 6.94 8.36 11.48
N ARG A 120 7.40 7.25 10.86
CA ARG A 120 8.78 6.97 10.46
C ARG A 120 9.74 6.71 11.62
N SER A 121 9.25 6.54 12.82
CA SER A 121 10.08 6.06 13.93
C SER A 121 10.50 4.60 13.68
N GLU A 122 11.78 4.32 13.92
CA GLU A 122 12.34 2.97 13.81
C GLU A 122 12.52 2.36 15.21
N HIS A 123 12.03 1.14 15.35
CA HIS A 123 12.13 0.36 16.56
C HIS A 123 12.83 -0.96 16.29
N ASP A 124 13.79 -1.33 17.13
CA ASP A 124 14.32 -2.69 17.11
C ASP A 124 13.23 -3.67 17.52
N ALA A 125 13.25 -4.84 16.92
CA ALA A 125 12.24 -5.85 17.18
C ALA A 125 12.86 -7.23 17.42
N GLU A 126 12.29 -7.94 18.37
CA GLU A 126 12.63 -9.33 18.67
C GLU A 126 11.56 -10.30 18.16
N VAL A 127 11.98 -11.50 17.80
CA VAL A 127 11.05 -12.57 17.41
C VAL A 127 10.47 -13.23 18.66
N ILE A 128 9.15 -13.14 18.86
CA ILE A 128 8.46 -13.76 19.99
C ILE A 128 8.04 -15.18 19.64
N GLY A 129 7.59 -15.39 18.39
CA GLY A 129 7.16 -16.70 17.93
C GLY A 129 7.13 -16.78 16.41
N VAL A 130 7.23 -18.00 15.91
CA VAL A 130 7.14 -18.29 14.48
C VAL A 130 6.32 -19.56 14.24
N ALA A 131 5.52 -19.56 13.19
CA ALA A 131 4.83 -20.71 12.65
C ALA A 131 5.16 -20.85 11.17
N PRO A 132 6.32 -21.43 10.84
CA PRO A 132 6.81 -21.49 9.45
C PRO A 132 5.90 -22.31 8.52
N GLU A 133 5.15 -23.26 9.05
CA GLU A 133 4.16 -24.07 8.31
C GLU A 133 2.90 -23.29 7.95
N LYS A 134 2.65 -22.18 8.67
CA LYS A 134 1.56 -21.23 8.40
C LYS A 134 2.07 -19.93 7.76
N ASP A 135 3.39 -19.80 7.57
CA ASP A 135 4.08 -18.59 7.10
C ASP A 135 3.78 -17.36 7.96
N LEU A 136 3.70 -17.53 9.29
CA LEU A 136 3.44 -16.47 10.25
C LEU A 136 4.63 -16.26 11.19
N ALA A 137 4.80 -15.02 11.62
CA ALA A 137 5.73 -14.60 12.64
C ALA A 137 5.13 -13.49 13.51
N VAL A 138 5.47 -13.51 14.78
CA VAL A 138 5.11 -12.49 15.76
C VAL A 138 6.39 -11.86 16.28
N LEU A 139 6.46 -10.55 16.16
CA LEU A 139 7.57 -9.73 16.66
C LEU A 139 7.07 -8.88 17.83
N ARG A 140 8.01 -8.41 18.64
CA ARG A 140 7.77 -7.39 19.66
C ARG A 140 8.73 -6.26 19.42
N ILE A 141 8.21 -5.03 19.29
CA ILE A 141 9.02 -3.83 19.23
C ILE A 141 9.45 -3.41 20.63
N GLU A 142 10.70 -2.93 20.74
CA GLU A 142 11.21 -2.37 21.99
C GLU A 142 10.62 -0.98 22.22
N ASN A 143 10.24 -0.69 23.46
CA ASN A 143 9.69 0.62 23.87
C ASN A 143 8.56 1.11 22.97
N PRO A 144 7.43 0.37 22.87
CA PRO A 144 6.32 0.74 22.01
C PRO A 144 5.74 2.10 22.42
N PRO A 145 5.36 2.97 21.46
CA PRO A 145 4.64 4.20 21.78
C PRO A 145 3.27 3.90 22.41
N ASP A 146 2.81 4.80 23.31
CA ASP A 146 1.52 4.64 24.01
C ASP A 146 0.31 4.77 23.08
N ASP A 147 0.47 5.44 21.94
CA ASP A 147 -0.57 5.75 20.98
C ASP A 147 -0.66 4.77 19.79
N LEU A 148 0.00 3.59 19.90
CA LEU A 148 -0.08 2.55 18.88
C LEU A 148 -1.53 2.25 18.49
N GLN A 149 -1.80 2.36 17.18
CA GLN A 149 -3.08 1.99 16.61
C GLN A 149 -3.12 0.50 16.31
N THR A 150 -4.29 -0.11 16.50
CA THR A 150 -4.53 -1.54 16.23
C THR A 150 -5.70 -1.71 15.30
N LEU A 151 -5.77 -2.85 14.60
CA LEU A 151 -6.89 -3.19 13.74
C LEU A 151 -7.97 -3.94 14.52
N PRO A 152 -9.26 -3.64 14.28
CA PRO A 152 -10.34 -4.45 14.83
C PRO A 152 -10.29 -5.85 14.20
N LEU A 153 -10.45 -6.88 15.03
CA LEU A 153 -10.46 -8.27 14.57
C LEU A 153 -11.82 -8.61 13.96
N GLY A 154 -11.80 -9.26 12.81
CA GLY A 154 -12.95 -9.92 12.20
C GLY A 154 -12.98 -11.41 12.49
N ASP A 155 -13.91 -12.11 11.86
CA ASP A 155 -14.02 -13.56 11.87
C ASP A 155 -13.87 -14.11 10.45
N SER A 156 -12.79 -14.86 10.22
CA SER A 156 -12.54 -15.46 8.91
C SER A 156 -13.39 -16.69 8.61
N SER A 157 -14.11 -17.26 9.60
CA SER A 157 -15.05 -18.37 9.39
C SER A 157 -16.35 -17.93 8.71
N GLU A 158 -16.70 -16.63 8.81
CA GLU A 158 -17.91 -16.05 8.21
C GLU A 158 -17.71 -15.47 6.81
N LEU A 159 -16.53 -15.65 6.24
CA LEU A 159 -16.21 -15.13 4.91
C LEU A 159 -17.04 -15.81 3.82
N GLN A 160 -17.42 -15.01 2.83
CA GLN A 160 -18.14 -15.47 1.64
C GLN A 160 -17.44 -14.95 0.39
N VAL A 161 -17.43 -15.79 -0.65
CA VAL A 161 -16.94 -15.39 -1.98
C VAL A 161 -17.77 -14.21 -2.50
N GLY A 162 -17.08 -13.22 -3.12
CA GLY A 162 -17.68 -12.00 -3.62
C GLY A 162 -17.68 -10.83 -2.61
N ARG A 163 -17.36 -11.04 -1.32
CA ARG A 163 -17.23 -9.93 -0.37
C ARG A 163 -16.00 -9.09 -0.67
N LYS A 164 -16.16 -7.77 -0.60
CA LYS A 164 -15.08 -6.80 -0.78
C LYS A 164 -13.98 -6.99 0.24
N VAL A 165 -12.75 -6.87 -0.21
CA VAL A 165 -11.55 -6.87 0.62
C VAL A 165 -10.64 -5.71 0.26
N LEU A 166 -9.85 -5.27 1.25
CA LEU A 166 -8.83 -4.24 1.14
C LEU A 166 -7.51 -4.83 1.63
N ALA A 167 -6.51 -4.91 0.76
CA ALA A 167 -5.17 -5.32 1.14
C ALA A 167 -4.30 -4.08 1.30
N ILE A 168 -3.68 -3.93 2.47
CA ILE A 168 -2.81 -2.80 2.77
C ILE A 168 -1.38 -3.31 2.94
N GLY A 169 -0.42 -2.53 2.45
CA GLY A 169 1.00 -2.81 2.59
C GLY A 169 1.83 -1.53 2.70
N ASN A 170 3.09 -1.70 3.10
CA ASN A 170 4.10 -0.65 3.12
C ASN A 170 5.38 -1.18 2.46
N PRO A 171 5.41 -1.31 1.11
CA PRO A 171 6.47 -2.02 0.40
C PRO A 171 7.84 -1.37 0.48
N PHE A 172 7.91 -0.06 0.77
CA PHE A 172 9.15 0.71 0.72
C PHE A 172 9.46 1.44 2.03
N GLY A 173 8.64 1.28 3.07
CA GLY A 173 8.81 2.01 4.32
C GLY A 173 8.54 3.53 4.21
N LEU A 174 7.92 3.96 3.12
CA LEU A 174 7.59 5.37 2.87
C LEU A 174 6.14 5.63 3.23
N ASP A 175 5.23 5.15 2.40
CA ASP A 175 3.79 5.32 2.57
C ASP A 175 3.08 3.98 2.39
N THR A 176 1.97 3.82 3.10
CA THR A 176 1.10 2.65 2.92
C THR A 176 0.41 2.68 1.57
N THR A 177 0.28 1.51 0.96
CA THR A 177 -0.41 1.31 -0.31
C THR A 177 -1.66 0.48 -0.10
N LEU A 178 -2.68 0.76 -0.90
CA LEU A 178 -3.97 0.07 -0.87
C LEU A 178 -4.22 -0.64 -2.20
N THR A 179 -4.67 -1.88 -2.13
CA THR A 179 -5.31 -2.55 -3.25
C THR A 179 -6.66 -3.12 -2.82
N THR A 180 -7.65 -3.05 -3.68
CA THR A 180 -9.00 -3.54 -3.42
C THR A 180 -9.35 -4.69 -4.34
N GLY A 181 -10.22 -5.56 -3.90
CA GLY A 181 -10.73 -6.69 -4.64
C GLY A 181 -11.85 -7.38 -3.88
N VAL A 182 -12.05 -8.65 -4.16
CA VAL A 182 -13.05 -9.49 -3.49
C VAL A 182 -12.40 -10.80 -2.99
N VAL A 183 -13.09 -11.47 -2.09
CA VAL A 183 -12.81 -12.88 -1.80
C VAL A 183 -13.16 -13.69 -3.04
N SER A 184 -12.16 -14.25 -3.71
CA SER A 184 -12.35 -15.04 -4.95
C SER A 184 -12.61 -16.50 -4.67
N ALA A 185 -12.01 -17.06 -3.61
CA ALA A 185 -12.24 -18.44 -3.13
C ALA A 185 -11.78 -18.62 -1.68
N LEU A 186 -12.23 -19.67 -1.05
CA LEU A 186 -11.87 -20.04 0.32
C LEU A 186 -11.33 -21.48 0.36
N GLY A 187 -10.59 -21.80 1.44
CA GLY A 187 -10.12 -23.15 1.70
C GLY A 187 -9.06 -23.68 0.71
N ARG A 188 -8.34 -22.77 0.01
CA ARG A 188 -7.29 -23.18 -0.92
C ARG A 188 -6.04 -23.67 -0.19
N GLU A 189 -5.25 -24.48 -0.90
CA GLU A 189 -3.90 -24.87 -0.49
C GLU A 189 -2.88 -24.23 -1.43
N ILE A 190 -1.81 -23.65 -0.87
CA ILE A 190 -0.74 -23.03 -1.62
C ILE A 190 0.63 -23.45 -1.10
N LYS A 191 1.65 -23.22 -1.91
CA LYS A 191 3.05 -23.27 -1.47
C LYS A 191 3.52 -21.89 -1.09
N ALA A 192 3.96 -21.74 0.17
CA ALA A 192 4.62 -20.52 0.62
C ALA A 192 5.97 -20.33 -0.09
N PRO A 193 6.55 -19.11 -0.06
CA PRO A 193 7.93 -18.87 -0.53
C PRO A 193 8.96 -19.78 0.16
N SER A 194 8.68 -20.23 1.38
CA SER A 194 9.46 -21.23 2.13
C SER A 194 9.33 -22.67 1.61
N ASN A 195 8.61 -22.90 0.49
CA ASN A 195 8.27 -24.21 -0.09
C ASN A 195 7.40 -25.11 0.79
N ARG A 196 6.82 -24.59 1.88
CA ARG A 196 5.87 -25.29 2.77
C ARG A 196 4.45 -25.13 2.24
N THR A 197 3.58 -26.10 2.48
CA THR A 197 2.16 -26.03 2.08
C THR A 197 1.36 -25.35 3.17
N ILE A 198 0.71 -24.25 2.84
CA ILE A 198 -0.27 -23.55 3.68
C ILE A 198 -1.66 -23.97 3.23
N ARG A 199 -2.51 -24.34 4.19
CA ARG A 199 -3.88 -24.80 3.92
C ARG A 199 -4.90 -23.79 4.42
N GLY A 200 -6.08 -23.82 3.81
CA GLY A 200 -7.21 -23.01 4.26
C GLY A 200 -7.09 -21.54 3.91
N VAL A 201 -6.22 -21.16 2.98
CA VAL A 201 -6.01 -19.74 2.64
C VAL A 201 -7.21 -19.12 1.92
N ILE A 202 -7.34 -17.80 2.10
CA ILE A 202 -8.28 -16.94 1.39
C ILE A 202 -7.62 -16.59 0.04
N GLN A 203 -8.34 -16.78 -1.07
CA GLN A 203 -7.94 -16.28 -2.38
C GLN A 203 -8.63 -14.94 -2.66
N THR A 204 -7.91 -13.98 -3.21
CA THR A 204 -8.43 -12.66 -3.60
C THR A 204 -7.84 -12.22 -4.95
N ASP A 205 -8.56 -11.37 -5.65
CA ASP A 205 -8.09 -10.65 -6.84
C ASP A 205 -7.51 -9.27 -6.50
N ALA A 206 -7.59 -8.82 -5.25
CA ALA A 206 -6.81 -7.68 -4.79
C ALA A 206 -5.33 -7.92 -5.10
N ALA A 207 -4.67 -6.91 -5.69
CA ALA A 207 -3.29 -7.07 -6.14
C ALA A 207 -2.34 -7.26 -4.94
N ILE A 208 -1.89 -8.49 -4.74
CA ILE A 208 -0.82 -8.82 -3.80
C ILE A 208 0.49 -8.84 -4.58
N ASN A 209 1.48 -8.07 -4.13
CA ASN A 209 2.80 -7.95 -4.74
C ASN A 209 3.88 -8.06 -3.66
N PRO A 210 5.15 -8.32 -4.04
CA PRO A 210 6.25 -8.19 -3.10
C PRO A 210 6.22 -6.84 -2.38
N GLY A 211 6.24 -6.89 -1.05
CA GLY A 211 6.18 -5.71 -0.19
C GLY A 211 4.87 -5.55 0.59
N ASN A 212 3.70 -6.01 0.10
CA ASN A 212 2.52 -6.09 0.95
C ASN A 212 2.34 -7.46 1.63
N SER A 213 3.27 -8.40 1.43
CA SER A 213 3.36 -9.64 2.23
C SER A 213 3.55 -9.31 3.71
N GLY A 214 2.79 -9.97 4.58
CA GLY A 214 2.71 -9.71 6.02
C GLY A 214 1.75 -8.59 6.41
N GLY A 215 1.25 -7.81 5.45
CA GLY A 215 0.25 -6.78 5.68
C GLY A 215 -1.16 -7.33 5.89
N PRO A 216 -2.07 -6.50 6.41
CA PRO A 216 -3.43 -6.91 6.69
C PRO A 216 -4.29 -7.02 5.43
N LEU A 217 -5.19 -8.01 5.42
CA LEU A 217 -6.36 -8.06 4.56
C LEU A 217 -7.59 -7.71 5.40
N LEU A 218 -8.32 -6.69 5.00
CA LEU A 218 -9.49 -6.16 5.71
C LEU A 218 -10.77 -6.44 4.94
N ASN A 219 -11.90 -6.51 5.64
CA ASN A 219 -13.23 -6.53 5.05
C ASN A 219 -13.79 -5.11 4.87
N SER A 220 -15.00 -4.98 4.32
CA SER A 220 -15.70 -3.70 4.12
C SER A 220 -16.14 -2.98 5.40
N LEU A 221 -15.91 -3.55 6.58
CA LEU A 221 -16.09 -2.93 7.89
C LEU A 221 -14.74 -2.48 8.50
N GLY A 222 -13.63 -2.65 7.77
CA GLY A 222 -12.29 -2.34 8.26
C GLY A 222 -11.74 -3.35 9.26
N GLN A 223 -12.36 -4.52 9.40
CA GLN A 223 -11.91 -5.57 10.31
C GLN A 223 -10.86 -6.46 9.62
N LEU A 224 -9.85 -6.85 10.37
CA LEU A 224 -8.81 -7.78 9.95
C LEU A 224 -9.41 -9.18 9.73
N ILE A 225 -9.31 -9.69 8.51
CA ILE A 225 -9.79 -11.01 8.12
C ILE A 225 -8.67 -11.95 7.68
N GLY A 226 -7.46 -11.42 7.43
CA GLY A 226 -6.33 -12.25 7.06
C GLY A 226 -5.02 -11.47 6.96
N VAL A 227 -3.94 -12.22 6.67
CA VAL A 227 -2.58 -11.70 6.46
C VAL A 227 -2.16 -12.03 5.04
N ASN A 228 -1.86 -11.01 4.24
CA ASN A 228 -1.38 -11.17 2.87
C ASN A 228 -0.08 -11.98 2.85
N THR A 229 0.06 -13.02 2.00
CA THR A 229 1.26 -13.86 2.05
C THR A 229 1.89 -14.09 0.68
N ALA A 230 1.16 -14.62 -0.28
CA ALA A 230 1.74 -15.09 -1.51
C ALA A 230 0.88 -14.73 -2.73
N ILE A 231 1.51 -14.82 -3.91
CA ILE A 231 0.85 -14.74 -5.20
C ILE A 231 1.09 -16.03 -5.97
N TYR A 232 0.12 -16.41 -6.80
CA TYR A 232 0.37 -17.37 -7.86
C TYR A 232 0.70 -16.60 -9.14
N SER A 233 1.99 -16.55 -9.48
CA SER A 233 2.43 -15.77 -10.63
C SER A 233 3.70 -16.37 -11.25
N PRO A 234 3.68 -16.73 -12.54
CA PRO A 234 4.87 -17.13 -13.28
C PRO A 234 5.89 -16.00 -13.45
N SER A 235 5.44 -14.73 -13.44
CA SER A 235 6.28 -13.54 -13.66
C SER A 235 6.77 -12.89 -12.37
N GLY A 236 6.26 -13.31 -11.19
CA GLY A 236 6.55 -12.68 -9.90
C GLY A 236 5.74 -11.40 -9.60
N ALA A 237 4.88 -10.94 -10.54
CA ALA A 237 3.95 -9.84 -10.32
C ALA A 237 2.51 -10.36 -10.18
N SER A 238 1.63 -9.61 -9.53
CA SER A 238 0.24 -10.01 -9.39
C SER A 238 -0.43 -10.24 -10.74
N ALA A 239 -1.05 -11.41 -10.90
CA ALA A 239 -1.86 -11.79 -12.05
C ALA A 239 -3.35 -11.88 -11.69
N GLY A 240 -3.81 -11.15 -10.65
CA GLY A 240 -5.18 -11.24 -10.14
C GLY A 240 -5.44 -12.47 -9.27
N ILE A 241 -4.38 -13.14 -8.79
CA ILE A 241 -4.48 -14.28 -7.88
C ILE A 241 -3.54 -14.05 -6.70
N GLY A 242 -4.09 -13.54 -5.62
CA GLY A 242 -3.42 -13.32 -4.34
C GLY A 242 -3.99 -14.23 -3.27
N PHE A 243 -3.22 -14.44 -2.21
CA PHE A 243 -3.61 -15.30 -1.09
C PHE A 243 -3.33 -14.61 0.24
N ALA A 244 -4.19 -14.89 1.22
CA ALA A 244 -4.02 -14.44 2.59
C ALA A 244 -4.30 -15.59 3.59
N ILE A 245 -3.58 -15.57 4.70
CA ILE A 245 -3.77 -16.48 5.81
C ILE A 245 -4.95 -15.98 6.63
N PRO A 246 -5.97 -16.81 6.94
CA PRO A 246 -7.15 -16.39 7.72
C PRO A 246 -6.78 -15.86 9.10
N VAL A 247 -7.48 -14.82 9.58
CA VAL A 247 -7.19 -14.22 10.90
C VAL A 247 -7.41 -15.19 12.05
N ASN A 248 -8.38 -16.11 11.96
CA ASN A 248 -8.60 -17.13 13.01
C ASN A 248 -7.35 -18.03 13.16
N THR A 249 -6.67 -18.34 12.04
CA THR A 249 -5.39 -19.07 12.07
C THR A 249 -4.26 -18.24 12.72
N VAL A 250 -4.27 -16.91 12.55
CA VAL A 250 -3.31 -16.01 13.19
C VAL A 250 -3.51 -15.99 14.71
N ALA A 251 -4.76 -15.96 15.17
CA ALA A 251 -5.11 -15.92 16.58
C ALA A 251 -4.77 -17.23 17.35
N GLU A 252 -4.58 -18.34 16.63
CA GLU A 252 -4.17 -19.62 17.19
C GLU A 252 -2.64 -19.78 17.39
N VAL A 253 -1.84 -18.84 16.83
CA VAL A 253 -0.38 -18.84 16.87
C VAL A 253 0.14 -17.92 17.95
#